data_2e49547d32b623669b7fc8c36321bf37
#
_entry.id   2e49547d32b623669b7fc8c36321bf37
#
_cell.length_a   1.000
_cell.length_b   1.000
_cell.length_c   1.000
_cell.angle_alpha   90.00
_cell.angle_beta   90.00
_cell.angle_gamma   90.00
#
_symmetry.space_group_name_H-M   'P 1'
#
loop_
_entity.id
_entity.type
_entity.pdbx_description
1 polymer ?
#
loop_
_entity_poly.entity_id
_entity_poly.type
_entity_poly.pdbx_seq_one_letter_code
_entity_poly.pdbx_strand_id
1 'polypeptide(L)'
;MIPIERHQRILALVEQRGAVSINELTEILGVSHMTIRRDVSKLEEQGLLVSVSGGVSAVSRLAAEPSHLVKSTLQSEEKQAIGALAASHIAKNSCIYLDAGTTTLALARAILDRNDLQVVTNDFEITQLLIDASQCGVIHTGGTLCRENRSCVGESAARTLRHLAIDTAFISASGWDSRGIFTPDENKVTVKETVSQVSARSILLCDSSKYNQVATFMALPLTRFTTIITDRHLSDAAASHIARHACEVLRAG
;
A
#
# COMPACT_ATOMS: atom_id res chain seq x y z
N MET A 1 17.51 -6.88 33.30
CA MET A 1 16.88 -7.54 32.12
C MET A 1 17.69 -7.16 30.88
N ILE A 2 18.21 -8.15 30.16
CA ILE A 2 18.93 -7.93 28.90
C ILE A 2 17.95 -7.59 27.75
N PRO A 3 18.42 -6.93 26.67
CA PRO A 3 17.53 -6.51 25.58
C PRO A 3 16.70 -7.64 24.95
N ILE A 4 17.29 -8.82 24.75
CA ILE A 4 16.58 -9.96 24.15
C ILE A 4 15.40 -10.42 25.02
N GLU A 5 15.60 -10.56 26.31
CA GLU A 5 14.51 -10.94 27.25
C GLU A 5 13.40 -9.87 27.27
N ARG A 6 13.80 -8.60 27.18
CA ARG A 6 12.84 -7.50 27.17
C ARG A 6 12.02 -7.48 25.89
N HIS A 7 12.63 -7.72 24.73
CA HIS A 7 11.94 -7.87 23.45
C HIS A 7 10.93 -9.01 23.50
N GLN A 8 11.32 -10.19 24.01
CA GLN A 8 10.42 -11.33 24.16
C GLN A 8 9.22 -11.02 25.06
N ARG A 9 9.44 -10.31 26.17
CA ARG A 9 8.36 -9.89 27.08
C ARG A 9 7.41 -8.87 26.44
N ILE A 10 7.95 -7.91 25.70
CA ILE A 10 7.12 -6.94 24.94
C ILE A 10 6.21 -7.71 23.97
N LEU A 11 6.78 -8.60 23.16
CA LEU A 11 6.02 -9.39 22.18
C LEU A 11 4.96 -10.27 22.86
N ALA A 12 5.28 -10.95 23.95
CA ALA A 12 4.33 -11.77 24.70
C ALA A 12 3.16 -10.94 25.28
N LEU A 13 3.44 -9.74 25.81
CA LEU A 13 2.41 -8.85 26.31
C LEU A 13 1.49 -8.35 25.20
N VAL A 14 2.07 -7.99 24.05
CA VAL A 14 1.32 -7.52 22.88
C VAL A 14 0.46 -8.66 22.29
N GLU A 15 1.00 -9.86 22.20
CA GLU A 15 0.26 -11.04 21.73
C GLU A 15 -0.94 -11.37 22.66
N GLN A 16 -0.73 -11.30 23.97
CA GLN A 16 -1.76 -11.62 24.96
C GLN A 16 -2.90 -10.56 25.01
N ARG A 17 -2.57 -9.28 24.84
CA ARG A 17 -3.49 -8.16 25.07
C ARG A 17 -3.95 -7.45 23.80
N GLY A 18 -3.38 -7.81 22.64
CA GLY A 18 -3.61 -7.17 21.34
C GLY A 18 -2.92 -5.82 21.21
N ALA A 19 -2.97 -4.96 22.23
CA ALA A 19 -2.27 -3.67 22.29
C ALA A 19 -1.85 -3.36 23.73
N VAL A 20 -0.70 -2.65 23.89
CA VAL A 20 -0.16 -2.25 25.19
C VAL A 20 0.42 -0.83 25.09
N SER A 21 0.14 0.02 26.07
CA SER A 21 0.68 1.38 26.07
C SER A 21 2.17 1.42 26.43
N ILE A 22 2.88 2.48 25.97
CA ILE A 22 4.27 2.69 26.35
C ILE A 22 4.43 2.84 27.87
N ASN A 23 3.49 3.52 28.53
CA ASN A 23 3.49 3.69 29.98
C ASN A 23 3.42 2.34 30.69
N GLU A 24 2.48 1.50 30.29
CA GLU A 24 2.28 0.16 30.84
C GLU A 24 3.51 -0.73 30.64
N LEU A 25 4.12 -0.70 29.46
CA LEU A 25 5.39 -1.40 29.19
C LEU A 25 6.51 -0.91 30.11
N THR A 26 6.59 0.40 30.35
CA THR A 26 7.57 1.01 31.24
C THR A 26 7.40 0.50 32.68
N GLU A 27 6.17 0.46 33.17
CA GLU A 27 5.85 -0.03 34.52
C GLU A 27 6.14 -1.54 34.67
N ILE A 28 5.65 -2.36 33.74
CA ILE A 28 5.81 -3.81 33.81
C ILE A 28 7.28 -4.24 33.69
N LEU A 29 8.05 -3.58 32.82
CA LEU A 29 9.42 -3.98 32.52
C LEU A 29 10.49 -3.24 33.36
N GLY A 30 10.09 -2.20 34.11
CA GLY A 30 10.95 -1.46 35.00
C GLY A 30 12.09 -0.71 34.32
N VAL A 31 11.86 -0.19 33.10
CA VAL A 31 12.84 0.55 32.32
C VAL A 31 12.29 1.91 31.87
N SER A 32 13.16 2.82 31.42
CA SER A 32 12.73 4.14 31.00
C SER A 32 11.91 4.13 29.69
N HIS A 33 11.06 5.17 29.50
CA HIS A 33 10.34 5.39 28.25
C HIS A 33 11.23 5.37 27.00
N MET A 34 12.44 5.97 27.11
CA MET A 34 13.40 5.98 26.01
C MET A 34 13.89 4.57 25.65
N THR A 35 14.08 3.71 26.66
CA THR A 35 14.47 2.31 26.44
C THR A 35 13.37 1.56 25.71
N ILE A 36 12.10 1.68 26.20
CA ILE A 36 10.94 1.04 25.55
C ILE A 36 10.79 1.53 24.12
N ARG A 37 10.86 2.84 23.85
CA ARG A 37 10.75 3.37 22.48
C ARG A 37 11.81 2.84 21.55
N ARG A 38 13.06 2.69 22.02
CA ARG A 38 14.14 2.10 21.21
C ARG A 38 13.92 0.63 20.92
N ASP A 39 13.46 -0.14 21.91
CA ASP A 39 13.15 -1.55 21.73
C ASP A 39 11.94 -1.75 20.77
N VAL A 40 10.90 -0.95 20.94
CA VAL A 40 9.74 -0.92 20.05
C VAL A 40 10.15 -0.60 18.61
N SER A 41 10.97 0.45 18.38
CA SER A 41 11.48 0.75 17.02
C SER A 41 12.19 -0.44 16.39
N LYS A 42 13.03 -1.15 17.12
CA LYS A 42 13.73 -2.33 16.60
C LYS A 42 12.79 -3.48 16.26
N LEU A 43 11.79 -3.73 17.11
CA LEU A 43 10.80 -4.77 16.87
C LEU A 43 9.87 -4.43 15.72
N GLU A 44 9.55 -3.15 15.54
CA GLU A 44 8.78 -2.64 14.40
C GLU A 44 9.58 -2.74 13.08
N GLU A 45 10.86 -2.38 13.07
CA GLU A 45 11.77 -2.60 11.94
C GLU A 45 11.84 -4.08 11.52
N GLN A 46 11.73 -5.00 12.48
CA GLN A 46 11.67 -6.44 12.24
C GLN A 46 10.26 -6.91 11.83
N GLY A 47 9.25 -6.04 11.88
CA GLY A 47 7.86 -6.36 11.58
C GLY A 47 7.19 -7.29 12.58
N LEU A 48 7.64 -7.28 13.84
CA LEU A 48 7.12 -8.14 14.90
C LEU A 48 5.98 -7.49 15.70
N LEU A 49 5.91 -6.16 15.69
CA LEU A 49 4.82 -5.36 16.25
C LEU A 49 4.68 -4.06 15.47
N VAL A 50 3.66 -3.28 15.81
CA VAL A 50 3.38 -1.98 15.19
C VAL A 50 3.16 -0.91 16.23
N SER A 51 3.70 0.29 15.99
CA SER A 51 3.45 1.47 16.82
C SER A 51 2.05 2.02 16.54
N VAL A 52 1.30 2.27 17.60
CA VAL A 52 0.00 2.95 17.57
C VAL A 52 0.05 4.19 18.46
N SER A 53 -0.99 5.04 18.41
CA SER A 53 -1.02 6.23 19.27
C SER A 53 -0.89 5.85 20.74
N GLY A 54 0.21 6.25 21.37
CA GLY A 54 0.51 6.01 22.78
C GLY A 54 0.96 4.59 23.15
N GLY A 55 1.13 3.67 22.19
CA GLY A 55 1.48 2.28 22.51
C GLY A 55 1.96 1.46 21.33
N VAL A 56 1.82 0.16 21.47
CA VAL A 56 2.18 -0.86 20.47
C VAL A 56 1.07 -1.90 20.35
N SER A 57 0.92 -2.47 19.17
CA SER A 57 -0.06 -3.50 18.87
C SER A 57 0.56 -4.67 18.12
N ALA A 58 -0.12 -5.82 18.14
CA ALA A 58 0.21 -6.95 17.29
C ALA A 58 0.06 -6.59 15.81
N VAL A 59 0.91 -7.20 14.98
CA VAL A 59 0.80 -7.08 13.53
C VAL A 59 -0.47 -7.76 13.06
N SER A 60 -1.34 -7.02 12.38
CA SER A 60 -2.54 -7.60 11.78
C SER A 60 -2.17 -8.39 10.52
N ARG A 61 -2.48 -9.69 10.49
CA ARG A 61 -2.23 -10.54 9.33
C ARG A 61 -3.50 -10.71 8.51
N LEU A 62 -3.40 -10.34 7.25
CA LEU A 62 -4.45 -10.51 6.26
C LEU A 62 -4.35 -11.91 5.64
N ALA A 63 -5.21 -12.83 6.06
CA ALA A 63 -5.26 -14.18 5.54
C ALA A 63 -5.86 -14.23 4.12
N ALA A 64 -6.85 -13.37 3.85
CA ALA A 64 -7.49 -13.22 2.54
C ALA A 64 -7.87 -11.76 2.30
N GLU A 65 -7.81 -11.33 1.05
CA GLU A 65 -8.21 -9.98 0.66
C GLU A 65 -9.74 -9.90 0.58
N PRO A 66 -10.39 -8.85 1.14
CA PRO A 66 -11.81 -8.62 0.92
C PRO A 66 -12.11 -8.45 -0.58
N SER A 67 -13.30 -8.91 -1.01
CA SER A 67 -13.70 -8.78 -2.41
C SER A 67 -13.74 -7.32 -2.86
N HIS A 68 -13.66 -7.10 -4.17
CA HIS A 68 -13.75 -5.76 -4.76
C HIS A 68 -15.03 -5.03 -4.32
N LEU A 69 -16.17 -5.72 -4.25
CA LEU A 69 -17.44 -5.15 -3.80
C LEU A 69 -17.38 -4.64 -2.37
N VAL A 70 -16.80 -5.40 -1.45
CA VAL A 70 -16.62 -4.97 -0.06
C VAL A 70 -15.65 -3.78 0.00
N LYS A 71 -14.52 -3.85 -0.70
CA LYS A 71 -13.55 -2.75 -0.73
C LYS A 71 -14.10 -1.45 -1.32
N SER A 72 -15.03 -1.53 -2.26
CA SER A 72 -15.62 -0.32 -2.89
C SER A 72 -16.47 0.51 -1.94
N THR A 73 -17.00 -0.08 -0.87
CA THR A 73 -17.81 0.62 0.14
C THR A 73 -16.98 1.14 1.33
N LEU A 74 -15.75 0.65 1.48
CA LEU A 74 -14.88 1.02 2.59
C LEU A 74 -14.00 2.23 2.20
N GLN A 75 -13.84 3.20 3.12
CA GLN A 75 -12.94 4.35 2.97
C GLN A 75 -13.14 5.10 1.63
N SER A 76 -14.41 5.35 1.27
CA SER A 76 -14.74 5.90 -0.05
C SER A 76 -14.26 7.34 -0.22
N GLU A 77 -14.40 8.18 0.82
CA GLU A 77 -13.95 9.57 0.83
C GLU A 77 -12.42 9.66 0.76
N GLU A 78 -11.74 8.85 1.55
CA GLU A 78 -10.29 8.78 1.58
C GLU A 78 -9.72 8.36 0.22
N LYS A 79 -10.30 7.36 -0.42
CA LYS A 79 -9.89 6.93 -1.76
C LYS A 79 -10.12 8.00 -2.82
N GLN A 80 -11.23 8.73 -2.74
CA GLN A 80 -11.50 9.85 -3.64
C GLN A 80 -10.46 10.96 -3.46
N ALA A 81 -10.14 11.33 -2.22
CA ALA A 81 -9.12 12.32 -1.92
C ALA A 81 -7.73 11.88 -2.44
N ILE A 82 -7.35 10.62 -2.17
CA ILE A 82 -6.10 10.02 -2.68
C ILE A 82 -6.08 10.06 -4.22
N GLY A 83 -7.16 9.65 -4.88
CA GLY A 83 -7.26 9.65 -6.35
C GLY A 83 -7.14 11.04 -6.94
N ALA A 84 -7.81 12.03 -6.36
CA ALA A 84 -7.74 13.43 -6.80
C ALA A 84 -6.32 14.01 -6.65
N LEU A 85 -5.66 13.75 -5.52
CA LEU A 85 -4.27 14.18 -5.32
C LEU A 85 -3.32 13.46 -6.30
N ALA A 86 -3.49 12.15 -6.50
CA ALA A 86 -2.68 11.37 -7.43
C ALA A 86 -2.80 11.86 -8.88
N ALA A 87 -3.98 12.34 -9.31
CA ALA A 87 -4.19 12.91 -10.63
C ALA A 87 -3.27 14.10 -10.93
N SER A 88 -2.94 14.92 -9.92
CA SER A 88 -2.02 16.05 -10.07
C SER A 88 -0.56 15.65 -10.34
N HIS A 89 -0.22 14.39 -10.08
CA HIS A 89 1.11 13.82 -10.33
C HIS A 89 1.27 13.19 -11.73
N ILE A 90 0.23 13.26 -12.58
CA ILE A 90 0.24 12.72 -13.93
C ILE A 90 0.70 13.79 -14.94
N ALA A 91 1.83 13.55 -15.57
CA ALA A 91 2.35 14.41 -16.62
C ALA A 91 1.43 14.42 -17.86
N LYS A 92 1.55 15.47 -18.68
CA LYS A 92 0.85 15.53 -19.98
C LYS A 92 1.48 14.54 -20.96
N ASN A 93 0.65 13.97 -21.84
CA ASN A 93 1.06 13.04 -22.90
C ASN A 93 1.88 11.85 -22.38
N SER A 94 1.49 11.29 -21.23
CA SER A 94 2.24 10.21 -20.57
C SER A 94 1.53 8.87 -20.64
N CYS A 95 2.32 7.79 -20.52
CA CYS A 95 1.85 6.44 -20.32
C CYS A 95 1.82 6.15 -18.81
N ILE A 96 0.67 5.81 -18.27
CA ILE A 96 0.50 5.49 -16.86
C ILE A 96 -0.01 4.06 -16.67
N TYR A 97 0.38 3.44 -15.57
CA TYR A 97 -0.22 2.18 -15.12
C TYR A 97 -1.11 2.42 -13.92
N LEU A 98 -2.33 1.91 -13.98
CA LEU A 98 -3.28 1.86 -12.88
C LEU A 98 -3.45 0.41 -12.43
N ASP A 99 -2.92 0.10 -11.26
CA ASP A 99 -3.01 -1.23 -10.64
C ASP A 99 -4.45 -1.59 -10.27
N ALA A 100 -4.76 -2.88 -10.15
CA ALA A 100 -6.09 -3.32 -9.77
C ALA A 100 -6.44 -2.94 -8.32
N GLY A 101 -7.51 -2.15 -8.15
CA GLY A 101 -7.99 -1.75 -6.83
C GLY A 101 -8.92 -0.57 -6.82
N THR A 102 -9.66 -0.43 -5.71
CA THR A 102 -10.67 0.63 -5.56
C THR A 102 -10.06 2.03 -5.38
N THR A 103 -8.82 2.14 -4.89
CA THR A 103 -8.12 3.44 -4.77
C THR A 103 -7.63 3.92 -6.14
N THR A 104 -7.09 3.05 -6.96
CA THR A 104 -6.68 3.34 -8.34
C THR A 104 -7.89 3.55 -9.25
N LEU A 105 -9.03 2.88 -8.98
CA LEU A 105 -10.31 3.20 -9.64
C LEU A 105 -10.78 4.63 -9.31
N ALA A 106 -10.53 5.13 -8.09
CA ALA A 106 -10.82 6.52 -7.75
C ALA A 106 -9.94 7.50 -8.55
N LEU A 107 -8.64 7.17 -8.75
CA LEU A 107 -7.77 7.92 -9.65
C LEU A 107 -8.27 7.88 -11.10
N ALA A 108 -8.70 6.72 -11.60
CA ALA A 108 -9.26 6.61 -12.95
C ALA A 108 -10.47 7.54 -13.14
N ARG A 109 -11.34 7.68 -12.13
CA ARG A 109 -12.46 8.65 -12.16
C ARG A 109 -12.00 10.10 -12.20
N ALA A 110 -10.89 10.43 -11.55
CA ALA A 110 -10.36 11.79 -11.50
C ALA A 110 -9.67 12.24 -12.79
N ILE A 111 -9.47 11.34 -13.76
CA ILE A 111 -8.77 11.62 -15.03
C ILE A 111 -9.61 11.35 -16.27
N LEU A 112 -10.94 11.24 -16.14
CA LEU A 112 -11.82 10.90 -17.27
C LEU A 112 -11.79 11.91 -18.42
N ASP A 113 -11.48 13.16 -18.12
CA ASP A 113 -11.33 14.25 -19.09
C ASP A 113 -9.96 14.32 -19.78
N ARG A 114 -9.01 13.45 -19.37
CA ARG A 114 -7.64 13.42 -19.90
C ARG A 114 -7.56 12.50 -21.13
N ASN A 115 -7.58 13.10 -22.32
CA ASN A 115 -7.46 12.39 -23.63
C ASN A 115 -6.02 12.28 -24.13
N ASP A 116 -5.09 12.90 -23.44
CA ASP A 116 -3.67 12.89 -23.76
C ASP A 116 -2.89 11.71 -23.12
N LEU A 117 -3.59 10.80 -22.44
CA LEU A 117 -2.97 9.69 -21.72
C LEU A 117 -3.06 8.36 -22.47
N GLN A 118 -2.03 7.53 -22.27
CA GLN A 118 -2.10 6.09 -22.50
C GLN A 118 -2.22 5.40 -21.13
N VAL A 119 -3.36 4.80 -20.85
CA VAL A 119 -3.59 4.09 -19.59
C VAL A 119 -3.39 2.60 -19.79
N VAL A 120 -2.54 2.00 -18.99
CA VAL A 120 -2.33 0.55 -18.89
C VAL A 120 -2.94 0.08 -17.57
N THR A 121 -3.72 -0.99 -17.60
CA THR A 121 -4.31 -1.56 -16.38
C THR A 121 -4.52 -3.06 -16.48
N ASN A 122 -4.56 -3.74 -15.34
CA ASN A 122 -4.98 -5.13 -15.22
C ASN A 122 -6.37 -5.26 -14.55
N ASP A 123 -7.08 -4.13 -14.36
CA ASP A 123 -8.37 -4.05 -13.65
C ASP A 123 -9.53 -3.92 -14.64
N PHE A 124 -10.56 -4.74 -14.49
CA PHE A 124 -11.73 -4.71 -15.36
C PHE A 124 -12.67 -3.54 -15.08
N GLU A 125 -12.79 -3.10 -13.83
CA GLU A 125 -13.64 -1.95 -13.46
C GLU A 125 -13.05 -0.65 -14.00
N ILE A 126 -11.71 -0.49 -13.91
CA ILE A 126 -11.01 0.65 -14.53
C ILE A 126 -11.18 0.61 -16.04
N THR A 127 -10.99 -0.57 -16.66
CA THR A 127 -11.14 -0.73 -18.11
C THR A 127 -12.54 -0.37 -18.56
N GLN A 128 -13.58 -0.90 -17.90
CA GLN A 128 -14.98 -0.60 -18.23
C GLN A 128 -15.29 0.90 -18.08
N LEU A 129 -14.84 1.51 -16.97
CA LEU A 129 -15.02 2.94 -16.72
C LEU A 129 -14.41 3.79 -17.86
N LEU A 130 -13.18 3.48 -18.27
CA LEU A 130 -12.49 4.24 -19.31
C LEU A 130 -13.09 4.04 -20.70
N ILE A 131 -13.61 2.84 -21.01
CA ILE A 131 -14.35 2.57 -22.25
C ILE A 131 -15.60 3.44 -22.32
N ASP A 132 -16.34 3.53 -21.22
CA ASP A 132 -17.66 4.17 -21.22
C ASP A 132 -17.57 5.70 -21.12
N ALA A 133 -16.55 6.25 -20.45
CA ALA A 133 -16.52 7.65 -20.03
C ALA A 133 -15.24 8.42 -20.38
N SER A 134 -14.28 7.86 -21.11
CA SER A 134 -13.02 8.51 -21.48
C SER A 134 -12.69 8.36 -22.95
N GLN A 135 -11.77 9.23 -23.46
CA GLN A 135 -11.20 9.12 -24.81
C GLN A 135 -9.71 8.81 -24.78
N CYS A 136 -9.14 8.50 -23.64
CA CYS A 136 -7.71 8.11 -23.52
C CYS A 136 -7.44 6.76 -24.20
N GLY A 137 -6.19 6.51 -24.58
CA GLY A 137 -5.77 5.19 -25.01
C GLY A 137 -5.79 4.20 -23.83
N VAL A 138 -6.29 2.96 -24.03
CA VAL A 138 -6.37 1.95 -22.98
C VAL A 138 -5.70 0.66 -23.44
N ILE A 139 -4.81 0.12 -22.62
CA ILE A 139 -4.23 -1.22 -22.77
C ILE A 139 -4.59 -2.03 -21.53
N HIS A 140 -5.36 -3.12 -21.72
CA HIS A 140 -5.57 -4.11 -20.66
C HIS A 140 -4.52 -5.21 -20.78
N THR A 141 -3.88 -5.57 -19.65
CA THR A 141 -2.74 -6.51 -19.66
C THR A 141 -3.14 -7.94 -20.05
N GLY A 142 -4.43 -8.31 -19.89
CA GLY A 142 -4.83 -9.71 -19.91
C GLY A 142 -4.23 -10.50 -18.74
N GLY A 143 -4.33 -11.83 -18.78
CA GLY A 143 -3.75 -12.71 -17.75
C GLY A 143 -4.76 -13.68 -17.15
N THR A 144 -4.38 -14.29 -16.01
CA THR A 144 -5.26 -15.18 -15.26
C THR A 144 -6.30 -14.36 -14.48
N LEU A 145 -7.57 -14.71 -14.61
CA LEU A 145 -8.67 -13.98 -13.97
C LEU A 145 -8.69 -14.20 -12.44
N CYS A 146 -8.59 -13.12 -11.70
CA CYS A 146 -8.87 -13.05 -10.26
C CYS A 146 -10.27 -12.47 -10.03
N ARG A 147 -11.26 -13.34 -9.78
CA ARG A 147 -12.69 -12.96 -9.69
C ARG A 147 -12.95 -12.01 -8.51
N GLU A 148 -12.39 -12.31 -7.35
CA GLU A 148 -12.59 -11.55 -6.11
C GLU A 148 -12.13 -10.10 -6.26
N ASN A 149 -11.05 -9.88 -7.01
CA ASN A 149 -10.49 -8.56 -7.24
C ASN A 149 -10.85 -7.94 -8.58
N ARG A 150 -11.64 -8.65 -9.42
CA ARG A 150 -12.03 -8.21 -10.77
C ARG A 150 -10.83 -7.76 -11.62
N SER A 151 -9.80 -8.58 -11.66
CA SER A 151 -8.54 -8.23 -12.32
C SER A 151 -7.90 -9.42 -12.99
N CYS A 152 -6.87 -9.15 -13.80
CA CYS A 152 -5.96 -10.17 -14.29
C CYS A 152 -4.66 -10.15 -13.52
N VAL A 153 -4.11 -11.35 -13.27
CA VAL A 153 -2.87 -11.55 -12.49
C VAL A 153 -1.96 -12.59 -13.19
N GLY A 154 -0.78 -12.80 -12.61
CA GLY A 154 0.16 -13.85 -12.99
C GLY A 154 1.05 -13.50 -14.18
N GLU A 155 1.81 -14.50 -14.63
CA GLU A 155 2.87 -14.35 -15.62
C GLU A 155 2.38 -13.83 -16.98
N SER A 156 1.16 -14.18 -17.40
CA SER A 156 0.62 -13.70 -18.69
C SER A 156 0.39 -12.18 -18.67
N ALA A 157 -0.10 -11.63 -17.56
CA ALA A 157 -0.24 -10.18 -17.37
C ALA A 157 1.13 -9.50 -17.31
N ALA A 158 2.07 -10.06 -16.57
CA ALA A 158 3.44 -9.57 -16.47
C ALA A 158 4.16 -9.55 -17.83
N ARG A 159 3.94 -10.57 -18.67
CA ARG A 159 4.52 -10.63 -20.01
C ARG A 159 4.08 -9.45 -20.88
N THR A 160 2.81 -9.07 -20.84
CA THR A 160 2.34 -7.87 -21.55
C THR A 160 3.08 -6.63 -21.06
N LEU A 161 3.22 -6.47 -19.74
CA LEU A 161 3.89 -5.32 -19.13
C LEU A 161 5.37 -5.18 -19.54
N ARG A 162 6.09 -6.30 -19.70
CA ARG A 162 7.52 -6.27 -20.08
C ARG A 162 7.81 -5.64 -21.45
N HIS A 163 6.81 -5.51 -22.30
CA HIS A 163 6.94 -4.86 -23.61
C HIS A 163 6.58 -3.36 -23.59
N LEU A 164 6.28 -2.80 -22.41
CA LEU A 164 5.84 -1.43 -22.26
C LEU A 164 6.93 -0.57 -21.60
N ALA A 165 6.92 0.71 -21.92
CA ALA A 165 7.64 1.75 -21.18
C ALA A 165 6.60 2.65 -20.51
N ILE A 166 6.59 2.68 -19.20
CA ILE A 166 5.58 3.36 -18.40
C ILE A 166 6.23 4.53 -17.66
N ASP A 167 5.66 5.73 -17.79
CA ASP A 167 6.18 6.92 -17.11
C ASP A 167 5.91 6.88 -15.61
N THR A 168 4.68 6.53 -15.23
CA THR A 168 4.29 6.46 -13.82
C THR A 168 3.37 5.26 -13.55
N ALA A 169 3.78 4.39 -12.63
CA ALA A 169 2.92 3.34 -12.10
C ALA A 169 2.26 3.78 -10.79
N PHE A 170 0.94 3.73 -10.75
CA PHE A 170 0.15 3.91 -9.54
C PHE A 170 -0.24 2.53 -9.01
N ILE A 171 0.39 2.13 -7.91
CA ILE A 171 0.31 0.77 -7.36
C ILE A 171 -0.54 0.81 -6.10
N SER A 172 -1.47 -0.14 -6.00
CA SER A 172 -2.30 -0.37 -4.81
C SER A 172 -1.71 -1.47 -3.92
N ALA A 173 -2.19 -1.60 -2.68
CA ALA A 173 -1.80 -2.67 -1.80
C ALA A 173 -2.98 -3.23 -1.00
N SER A 174 -2.88 -4.49 -0.59
CA SER A 174 -3.81 -5.10 0.37
C SER A 174 -3.45 -4.71 1.80
N GLY A 175 -2.17 -4.52 2.08
CA GLY A 175 -1.60 -3.99 3.31
C GLY A 175 -0.21 -3.42 3.05
N TRP A 176 0.28 -2.56 3.94
CA TRP A 176 1.59 -1.95 3.83
C TRP A 176 2.15 -1.52 5.19
N ASP A 177 3.48 -1.45 5.27
CA ASP A 177 4.22 -0.92 6.41
C ASP A 177 5.54 -0.27 5.96
N SER A 178 6.43 0.07 6.89
CA SER A 178 7.73 0.70 6.59
C SER A 178 8.68 -0.19 5.76
N ARG A 179 8.42 -1.48 5.66
CA ARG A 179 9.22 -2.42 4.86
C ARG A 179 8.77 -2.48 3.41
N GLY A 180 7.46 -2.39 3.14
CA GLY A 180 6.92 -2.54 1.80
C GLY A 180 5.41 -2.75 1.76
N ILE A 181 4.94 -3.22 0.61
CA ILE A 181 3.54 -3.55 0.36
C ILE A 181 3.33 -5.06 0.36
N PHE A 182 2.16 -5.49 0.85
CA PHE A 182 1.84 -6.89 1.05
C PHE A 182 0.57 -7.32 0.30
N THR A 183 0.53 -8.60 -0.06
CA THR A 183 -0.63 -9.27 -0.67
C THR A 183 -0.72 -10.73 -0.21
N PRO A 184 -1.92 -11.28 -0.05
CA PRO A 184 -2.08 -12.72 0.21
C PRO A 184 -1.96 -13.59 -1.05
N ASP A 185 -1.90 -13.00 -2.25
CA ASP A 185 -1.89 -13.69 -3.55
C ASP A 185 -0.54 -13.52 -4.26
N GLU A 186 0.18 -14.64 -4.44
CA GLU A 186 1.47 -14.70 -5.12
C GLU A 186 1.41 -14.21 -6.57
N ASN A 187 0.31 -14.45 -7.28
CA ASN A 187 0.17 -14.03 -8.67
C ASN A 187 0.15 -12.50 -8.84
N LYS A 188 -0.24 -11.77 -7.79
CA LYS A 188 -0.16 -10.30 -7.78
C LYS A 188 1.28 -9.79 -7.63
N VAL A 189 2.15 -10.55 -6.95
CA VAL A 189 3.57 -10.20 -6.78
C VAL A 189 4.23 -10.03 -8.14
N THR A 190 4.09 -11.04 -9.02
CA THR A 190 4.69 -11.03 -10.36
C THR A 190 4.28 -9.79 -11.18
N VAL A 191 3.01 -9.39 -11.11
CA VAL A 191 2.51 -8.18 -11.81
C VAL A 191 3.13 -6.92 -11.23
N LYS A 192 3.12 -6.77 -9.90
CA LYS A 192 3.64 -5.58 -9.21
C LYS A 192 5.15 -5.41 -9.38
N GLU A 193 5.91 -6.49 -9.30
CA GLU A 193 7.35 -6.48 -9.57
C GLU A 193 7.64 -6.06 -11.01
N THR A 194 6.94 -6.65 -11.98
CA THR A 194 7.14 -6.33 -13.39
C THR A 194 6.81 -4.88 -13.69
N VAL A 195 5.66 -4.37 -13.23
CA VAL A 195 5.30 -2.99 -13.49
C VAL A 195 6.27 -2.01 -12.84
N SER A 196 6.76 -2.30 -11.62
CA SER A 196 7.78 -1.48 -10.97
C SER A 196 9.12 -1.46 -11.71
N GLN A 197 9.45 -2.52 -12.45
CA GLN A 197 10.68 -2.61 -13.25
C GLN A 197 10.60 -1.84 -14.58
N VAL A 198 9.43 -1.82 -15.22
CA VAL A 198 9.22 -1.18 -16.53
C VAL A 198 8.74 0.27 -16.44
N SER A 199 8.54 0.77 -15.22
CA SER A 199 8.08 2.15 -14.98
C SER A 199 9.24 3.05 -14.55
N ALA A 200 9.26 4.28 -15.07
CA ALA A 200 10.27 5.27 -14.69
C ALA A 200 10.13 5.69 -13.21
N ARG A 201 8.91 5.70 -12.68
CA ARG A 201 8.63 5.90 -11.25
C ARG A 201 7.40 5.12 -10.81
N SER A 202 7.36 4.76 -9.52
CA SER A 202 6.22 4.10 -8.88
C SER A 202 5.71 4.95 -7.73
N ILE A 203 4.38 5.10 -7.66
CA ILE A 203 3.67 5.81 -6.59
C ILE A 203 2.72 4.81 -5.91
N LEU A 204 2.80 4.69 -4.59
CA LEU A 204 1.87 3.88 -3.82
C LEU A 204 0.61 4.69 -3.53
N LEU A 205 -0.56 4.14 -3.86
CA LEU A 205 -1.87 4.68 -3.48
C LEU A 205 -2.53 3.72 -2.48
N CYS A 206 -2.57 4.11 -1.22
CA CYS A 206 -3.11 3.24 -0.19
C CYS A 206 -3.66 4.04 0.98
N ASP A 207 -4.89 3.76 1.39
CA ASP A 207 -5.47 4.40 2.56
C ASP A 207 -4.79 3.94 3.87
N SER A 208 -4.84 4.82 4.88
CA SER A 208 -4.17 4.62 6.17
C SER A 208 -4.70 3.43 6.97
N SER A 209 -5.94 3.00 6.71
CA SER A 209 -6.51 1.84 7.40
C SER A 209 -5.78 0.53 7.10
N LYS A 210 -5.00 0.50 6.01
CA LYS A 210 -4.17 -0.64 5.60
C LYS A 210 -2.72 -0.54 6.09
N TYR A 211 -2.37 0.56 6.72
CA TYR A 211 -1.04 0.70 7.34
C TYR A 211 -0.89 -0.29 8.49
N ASN A 212 0.27 -0.92 8.58
CA ASN A 212 0.58 -1.99 9.53
C ASN A 212 -0.23 -3.29 9.36
N GLN A 213 -0.89 -3.47 8.21
CA GLN A 213 -1.42 -4.76 7.80
C GLN A 213 -0.39 -5.49 6.93
N VAL A 214 -0.09 -6.73 7.28
CA VAL A 214 0.81 -7.59 6.49
C VAL A 214 0.05 -8.80 5.95
N ALA A 215 0.55 -9.36 4.86
CA ALA A 215 0.04 -10.60 4.29
C ALA A 215 1.21 -11.56 4.02
N THR A 216 0.91 -12.71 3.43
CA THR A 216 1.89 -13.78 3.21
C THR A 216 3.07 -13.33 2.36
N PHE A 217 2.82 -12.53 1.32
CA PHE A 217 3.84 -12.11 0.37
C PHE A 217 4.10 -10.61 0.48
N MET A 218 5.37 -10.23 0.59
CA MET A 218 5.81 -8.86 0.36
C MET A 218 6.01 -8.67 -1.14
N ALA A 219 5.13 -7.88 -1.76
CA ALA A 219 5.14 -7.72 -3.21
C ALA A 219 6.22 -6.74 -3.69
N LEU A 220 6.46 -5.66 -2.96
CA LEU A 220 7.52 -4.69 -3.27
C LEU A 220 8.05 -4.08 -1.97
N PRO A 221 9.37 -3.86 -1.86
CA PRO A 221 9.92 -3.06 -0.76
C PRO A 221 9.53 -1.59 -0.94
N LEU A 222 9.41 -0.86 0.18
CA LEU A 222 9.00 0.54 0.17
C LEU A 222 9.95 1.45 -0.64
N THR A 223 11.22 1.08 -0.70
CA THR A 223 12.26 1.77 -1.49
C THR A 223 12.03 1.79 -3.01
N ARG A 224 11.06 1.02 -3.50
CA ARG A 224 10.65 1.05 -4.91
C ARG A 224 9.73 2.22 -5.25
N PHE A 225 9.20 2.89 -4.24
CA PHE A 225 8.28 4.01 -4.42
C PHE A 225 9.00 5.33 -4.25
N THR A 226 8.77 6.26 -5.17
CA THR A 226 9.24 7.66 -5.05
C THR A 226 8.32 8.46 -4.13
N THR A 227 7.03 8.13 -4.14
CA THR A 227 5.99 8.84 -3.40
C THR A 227 4.95 7.85 -2.88
N ILE A 228 4.44 8.11 -1.70
CA ILE A 228 3.28 7.44 -1.12
C ILE A 228 2.19 8.48 -0.98
N ILE A 229 1.02 8.22 -1.56
CA ILE A 229 -0.17 9.05 -1.37
C ILE A 229 -1.17 8.25 -0.52
N THR A 230 -1.46 8.78 0.64
CA THR A 230 -2.39 8.20 1.61
C THR A 230 -3.40 9.28 2.06
N ASP A 231 -4.30 8.95 2.97
CA ASP A 231 -5.24 9.92 3.55
C ASP A 231 -4.67 10.61 4.80
N ARG A 232 -5.38 11.66 5.24
CA ARG A 232 -5.00 12.50 6.39
C ARG A 232 -4.94 11.76 7.73
N HIS A 233 -5.53 10.56 7.84
CA HIS A 233 -5.59 9.79 9.10
C HIS A 233 -4.29 9.03 9.39
N LEU A 234 -3.33 8.97 8.45
CA LEU A 234 -2.00 8.46 8.75
C LEU A 234 -1.33 9.37 9.79
N SER A 235 -0.91 8.81 10.93
CA SER A 235 -0.31 9.58 12.02
C SER A 235 1.00 10.25 11.60
N ASP A 236 1.35 11.40 12.23
CA ASP A 236 2.60 12.11 11.97
C ASP A 236 3.82 11.24 12.30
N ALA A 237 3.71 10.40 13.33
CA ALA A 237 4.78 9.47 13.69
C ALA A 237 5.02 8.44 12.59
N ALA A 238 3.96 7.84 12.02
CA ALA A 238 4.04 6.91 10.92
C ALA A 238 4.59 7.59 9.65
N ALA A 239 4.07 8.76 9.28
CA ALA A 239 4.54 9.51 8.13
C ALA A 239 6.03 9.86 8.25
N SER A 240 6.48 10.32 9.43
CA SER A 240 7.88 10.62 9.71
C SER A 240 8.77 9.37 9.70
N HIS A 241 8.25 8.23 10.17
CA HIS A 241 8.98 6.96 10.11
C HIS A 241 9.20 6.50 8.66
N ILE A 242 8.16 6.56 7.85
CA ILE A 242 8.20 6.17 6.43
C ILE A 242 9.13 7.10 5.64
N ALA A 243 9.06 8.41 5.86
CA ALA A 243 9.88 9.39 5.15
C ALA A 243 11.40 9.16 5.31
N ARG A 244 11.83 8.48 6.38
CA ARG A 244 13.23 8.07 6.57
C ARG A 244 13.72 7.02 5.57
N HIS A 245 12.82 6.32 4.89
CA HIS A 245 13.11 5.31 3.85
C HIS A 245 13.21 5.89 2.44
N ALA A 246 13.43 7.22 2.32
CA ALA A 246 13.70 7.94 1.07
C ALA A 246 12.51 8.04 0.09
N CYS A 247 11.27 7.96 0.56
CA CYS A 247 10.09 8.28 -0.23
C CYS A 247 9.31 9.47 0.36
N GLU A 248 8.73 10.27 -0.53
CA GLU A 248 7.85 11.36 -0.14
C GLU A 248 6.50 10.79 0.34
N VAL A 249 5.95 11.33 1.43
CA VAL A 249 4.63 10.94 1.95
C VAL A 249 3.70 12.13 1.84
N LEU A 250 2.66 11.99 1.01
CA LEU A 250 1.61 12.98 0.82
C LEU A 250 0.32 12.48 1.45
N ARG A 251 -0.35 13.35 2.20
CA ARG A 251 -1.63 13.07 2.86
C ARG A 251 -2.74 13.88 2.20
N ALA A 252 -3.70 13.18 1.60
CA ALA A 252 -4.85 13.75 0.92
C ALA A 252 -5.99 14.03 1.91
N GLY A 253 -6.74 15.10 1.72
CA GLY A 253 -7.95 15.47 2.47
C GLY A 253 -7.75 16.58 3.46
#